data_1197e2d9dd8335db4b2ce1f763c92556
#
_entry.id   1197e2d9dd8335db4b2ce1f763c92556
#
_cell.length_a   1.000
_cell.length_b   1.000
_cell.length_c   1.000
_cell.angle_alpha   90.00
_cell.angle_beta   90.00
_cell.angle_gamma   90.00
#
_symmetry.space_group_name_H-M   'P 1'
#
loop_
_entity.id
_entity.type
_entity.pdbx_description
1 polymer ?
#
loop_
_entity_poly.entity_id
_entity_poly.type
_entity_poly.pdbx_seq_one_letter_code
_entity_poly.pdbx_strand_id
1 'polypeptide(L)'
;KYLLVLALSVIIFAAACGNNSSLDNNKSSNSDGGSSSSKDGYTPKELTVQFVPSQNADTLEAKAKPLEKLLSKKLGIPVKVSVSTNYNTIVEAMKSKKVDVGFLPPTAYTLAHDQKAADLLLQAQRYGVNKDGSPNKQLVDDYKSEILVKKDSDIKSLKDLKGKKIALQDVTSTAGYTFPLATLKEEAGINATKDMKIVNVKGHDQAI
;
A
#
# COMPACT_ATOMS: atom_id res chain seq x y z
N LYS A 1 -31.90 -33.12 -32.21
CA LYS A 1 -31.23 -34.42 -32.44
C LYS A 1 -29.75 -34.17 -32.36
N TYR A 2 -29.13 -34.42 -31.24
CA TYR A 2 -28.10 -35.41 -30.92
C TYR A 2 -27.76 -35.28 -29.44
N LEU A 3 -28.05 -36.33 -28.72
CA LEU A 3 -27.56 -36.70 -27.39
C LEU A 3 -26.07 -37.07 -27.50
N LEU A 4 -25.26 -36.69 -26.50
CA LEU A 4 -24.02 -37.40 -26.11
C LEU A 4 -23.69 -37.00 -24.67
N VAL A 5 -24.12 -37.80 -23.74
CA VAL A 5 -23.54 -38.87 -22.95
C VAL A 5 -22.29 -38.45 -22.17
N LEU A 6 -22.55 -38.41 -20.83
CA LEU A 6 -21.65 -38.35 -19.68
C LEU A 6 -20.54 -39.41 -19.76
N ALA A 7 -19.37 -39.07 -19.28
CA ALA A 7 -18.44 -40.00 -18.65
C ALA A 7 -17.84 -39.40 -17.39
N LEU A 8 -18.35 -39.87 -16.27
CA LEU A 8 -17.91 -39.64 -14.90
C LEU A 8 -16.78 -40.65 -14.61
N SER A 9 -15.56 -40.19 -14.37
CA SER A 9 -14.49 -41.05 -13.87
C SER A 9 -14.10 -40.61 -12.47
N VAL A 10 -14.59 -41.35 -11.50
CA VAL A 10 -14.21 -41.31 -10.08
C VAL A 10 -12.92 -42.13 -9.94
N ILE A 11 -11.85 -41.52 -9.50
CA ILE A 11 -10.64 -42.23 -9.07
C ILE A 11 -10.55 -42.16 -7.54
N ILE A 12 -10.83 -43.33 -6.92
CA ILE A 12 -10.64 -43.56 -5.50
C ILE A 12 -9.19 -44.04 -5.30
N PHE A 13 -8.41 -43.31 -4.51
CA PHE A 13 -7.16 -43.81 -3.97
C PHE A 13 -7.35 -44.20 -2.52
N ALA A 14 -7.24 -45.50 -2.29
CA ALA A 14 -7.30 -46.17 -0.99
C ALA A 14 -6.02 -45.92 -0.19
N ALA A 15 -6.22 -45.74 1.10
CA ALA A 15 -5.21 -45.65 2.14
C ALA A 15 -4.46 -46.99 2.31
N ALA A 16 -3.15 -46.95 2.51
CA ALA A 16 -2.38 -48.02 3.05
C ALA A 16 -1.79 -47.60 4.40
N CYS A 17 -2.35 -48.10 5.48
CA CYS A 17 -1.75 -48.14 6.81
C CYS A 17 -0.70 -49.20 6.86
N GLY A 18 0.52 -48.87 7.22
CA GLY A 18 1.57 -49.82 7.60
C GLY A 18 2.00 -49.55 9.04
N ASN A 19 1.55 -50.41 9.94
CA ASN A 19 1.91 -50.44 11.34
C ASN A 19 3.17 -51.30 11.50
N ASN A 20 4.21 -50.81 12.15
CA ASN A 20 5.20 -51.70 12.76
C ASN A 20 5.69 -51.16 14.09
N SER A 21 5.29 -51.86 15.14
CA SER A 21 5.69 -51.67 16.51
C SER A 21 7.08 -52.33 16.74
N SER A 22 7.96 -51.65 17.42
CA SER A 22 8.98 -52.33 18.25
C SER A 22 9.32 -51.43 19.44
N LEU A 23 9.00 -51.91 20.60
CA LEU A 23 9.42 -51.43 21.90
C LEU A 23 10.92 -51.67 22.06
N ASP A 24 11.68 -50.73 22.54
CA ASP A 24 12.67 -51.01 23.56
C ASP A 24 12.98 -49.79 24.47
N ASN A 25 13.35 -50.15 25.65
CA ASN A 25 13.31 -49.43 26.92
C ASN A 25 14.56 -48.56 27.19
N ASN A 26 14.37 -47.50 27.94
CA ASN A 26 15.22 -47.03 29.04
C ASN A 26 16.43 -46.13 28.74
N LYS A 27 16.38 -44.83 29.11
CA LYS A 27 17.08 -44.30 30.27
C LYS A 27 16.95 -42.78 30.39
N SER A 28 16.50 -42.38 31.56
CA SER A 28 16.54 -41.04 32.09
C SER A 28 17.92 -40.38 32.02
N SER A 29 17.99 -39.13 31.53
CA SER A 29 18.94 -38.17 32.04
C SER A 29 18.42 -36.76 31.75
N ASN A 30 18.18 -36.06 32.83
CA ASN A 30 17.98 -34.61 32.90
C ASN A 30 19.12 -33.89 32.16
N SER A 31 18.80 -32.99 31.27
CA SER A 31 19.64 -31.85 30.96
C SER A 31 18.75 -30.70 30.54
N ASP A 32 18.79 -29.67 31.38
CA ASP A 32 18.43 -28.32 31.06
C ASP A 32 18.89 -27.98 29.64
N GLY A 33 17.93 -27.80 28.76
CA GLY A 33 18.18 -27.34 27.40
C GLY A 33 17.32 -26.09 27.19
N GLY A 34 17.91 -24.93 27.42
CA GLY A 34 17.32 -23.65 27.08
C GLY A 34 16.74 -23.72 25.66
N SER A 35 15.45 -23.50 25.56
CA SER A 35 14.74 -23.31 24.29
C SER A 35 15.24 -21.99 23.67
N SER A 36 16.37 -22.08 22.99
CA SER A 36 16.72 -21.08 21.99
C SER A 36 15.74 -21.28 20.84
N SER A 37 14.61 -20.57 20.88
CA SER A 37 13.83 -20.32 19.68
C SER A 37 14.72 -19.57 18.71
N SER A 38 15.46 -20.30 17.87
CA SER A 38 16.01 -19.76 16.64
C SER A 38 14.82 -19.28 15.83
N LYS A 39 14.54 -17.99 15.91
CA LYS A 39 13.75 -17.30 14.91
C LYS A 39 14.60 -17.36 13.64
N ASP A 40 14.48 -18.42 12.88
CA ASP A 40 14.91 -18.43 11.50
C ASP A 40 14.04 -17.43 10.76
N GLY A 41 14.47 -16.16 10.86
CA GLY A 41 13.83 -15.06 10.15
C GLY A 41 14.02 -15.32 8.65
N TYR A 42 12.91 -15.30 7.92
CA TYR A 42 12.97 -15.34 6.47
C TYR A 42 13.82 -14.18 5.95
N THR A 43 14.92 -14.49 5.29
CA THR A 43 15.75 -13.51 4.58
C THR A 43 15.47 -13.65 3.09
N PRO A 44 14.83 -12.65 2.45
CA PRO A 44 14.58 -12.72 1.02
C PRO A 44 15.90 -12.69 0.23
N LYS A 45 15.91 -13.35 -0.94
CA LYS A 45 17.05 -13.26 -1.87
C LYS A 45 17.16 -11.88 -2.52
N GLU A 46 16.05 -11.20 -2.68
CA GLU A 46 15.92 -9.83 -3.18
C GLU A 46 14.78 -9.17 -2.39
N LEU A 47 14.93 -7.90 -2.02
CA LEU A 47 13.88 -7.11 -1.41
C LEU A 47 13.22 -6.20 -2.45
N THR A 48 11.93 -6.34 -2.63
CA THR A 48 11.14 -5.49 -3.54
C THR A 48 10.49 -4.35 -2.78
N VAL A 49 10.76 -3.11 -3.22
CA VAL A 49 10.24 -1.87 -2.64
C VAL A 49 9.44 -1.12 -3.70
N GLN A 50 8.22 -0.71 -3.37
CA GLN A 50 7.38 -0.02 -4.33
C GLN A 50 6.75 1.24 -3.76
N PHE A 51 6.65 2.27 -4.62
CA PHE A 51 5.99 3.55 -4.33
C PHE A 51 4.64 3.64 -5.05
N VAL A 52 3.69 4.36 -4.46
CA VAL A 52 2.48 4.77 -5.18
C VAL A 52 2.81 5.87 -6.20
N PRO A 53 2.10 5.96 -7.34
CA PRO A 53 2.34 6.97 -8.38
C PRO A 53 1.76 8.34 -7.97
N SER A 54 2.34 8.93 -6.92
CA SER A 54 1.88 10.23 -6.38
C SER A 54 2.25 11.43 -7.24
N GLN A 55 3.17 11.25 -8.18
CA GLN A 55 3.65 12.24 -9.15
C GLN A 55 3.92 11.53 -10.49
N ASN A 56 4.48 12.25 -11.48
CA ASN A 56 4.98 11.63 -12.70
C ASN A 56 5.87 10.42 -12.37
N ALA A 57 5.55 9.26 -12.94
CA ALA A 57 6.17 8.00 -12.57
C ALA A 57 7.69 7.98 -12.85
N ASP A 58 8.12 8.48 -14.02
CA ASP A 58 9.54 8.49 -14.40
C ASP A 58 10.36 9.37 -13.46
N THR A 59 9.82 10.55 -13.11
CA THR A 59 10.45 11.47 -12.15
C THR A 59 10.56 10.83 -10.76
N LEU A 60 9.50 10.16 -10.32
CA LEU A 60 9.47 9.51 -9.02
C LEU A 60 10.43 8.31 -8.98
N GLU A 61 10.49 7.53 -10.04
CA GLU A 61 11.41 6.40 -10.15
C GLU A 61 12.88 6.86 -10.13
N ALA A 62 13.21 7.90 -10.89
CA ALA A 62 14.55 8.46 -10.90
C ALA A 62 14.98 8.97 -9.50
N LYS A 63 14.06 9.59 -8.75
CA LYS A 63 14.31 10.05 -7.37
C LYS A 63 14.41 8.91 -6.37
N ALA A 64 13.77 7.77 -6.62
CA ALA A 64 13.76 6.60 -5.75
C ALA A 64 14.99 5.67 -5.93
N LYS A 65 15.65 5.72 -7.08
CA LYS A 65 16.86 4.90 -7.37
C LYS A 65 17.99 5.02 -6.34
N PRO A 66 18.33 6.20 -5.78
CA PRO A 66 19.33 6.27 -4.70
C PRO A 66 18.98 5.44 -3.47
N LEU A 67 17.68 5.27 -3.16
CA LEU A 67 17.23 4.42 -2.06
C LEU A 67 17.54 2.95 -2.31
N GLU A 68 17.38 2.47 -3.55
CA GLU A 68 17.75 1.12 -3.96
C GLU A 68 19.21 0.80 -3.62
N LYS A 69 20.11 1.69 -4.03
CA LYS A 69 21.55 1.55 -3.76
C LYS A 69 21.88 1.62 -2.27
N LEU A 70 21.23 2.53 -1.54
CA LEU A 70 21.42 2.70 -0.10
C LEU A 70 20.99 1.45 0.67
N LEU A 71 19.79 0.95 0.39
CA LEU A 71 19.23 -0.22 1.05
C LEU A 71 20.03 -1.48 0.71
N SER A 72 20.39 -1.70 -0.57
CA SER A 72 21.23 -2.86 -0.95
C SER A 72 22.54 -2.88 -0.18
N LYS A 73 23.20 -1.71 -0.08
CA LYS A 73 24.46 -1.61 0.70
C LYS A 73 24.28 -1.88 2.18
N LYS A 74 23.17 -1.42 2.77
CA LYS A 74 22.91 -1.55 4.21
C LYS A 74 22.43 -2.94 4.61
N LEU A 75 21.65 -3.58 3.76
CA LEU A 75 21.04 -4.89 4.04
C LEU A 75 21.91 -6.06 3.56
N GLY A 76 22.87 -5.82 2.67
CA GLY A 76 23.73 -6.88 2.10
C GLY A 76 23.01 -7.80 1.11
N ILE A 77 21.82 -7.45 0.65
CA ILE A 77 21.03 -8.17 -0.34
C ILE A 77 20.61 -7.24 -1.48
N PRO A 78 20.33 -7.76 -2.67
CA PRO A 78 19.74 -6.97 -3.75
C PRO A 78 18.42 -6.32 -3.32
N VAL A 79 18.24 -5.04 -3.64
CA VAL A 79 16.99 -4.30 -3.44
C VAL A 79 16.55 -3.76 -4.79
N LYS A 80 15.27 -3.90 -5.12
CA LYS A 80 14.67 -3.38 -6.33
C LYS A 80 13.59 -2.38 -5.97
N VAL A 81 13.75 -1.15 -6.45
CA VAL A 81 12.79 -0.06 -6.23
C VAL A 81 12.03 0.22 -7.52
N SER A 82 10.73 0.36 -7.42
CA SER A 82 9.83 0.65 -8.54
C SER A 82 8.67 1.55 -8.13
N VAL A 83 7.93 2.06 -9.13
CA VAL A 83 6.69 2.80 -8.93
C VAL A 83 5.53 1.97 -9.45
N SER A 84 4.44 1.87 -8.68
CA SER A 84 3.24 1.16 -9.09
C SER A 84 2.48 1.91 -10.18
N THR A 85 1.63 1.22 -10.91
CA THR A 85 0.75 1.82 -11.93
C THR A 85 -0.42 2.60 -11.33
N ASN A 86 -0.88 2.20 -10.16
CA ASN A 86 -1.89 2.89 -9.35
C ASN A 86 -1.79 2.48 -7.87
N TYR A 87 -2.56 3.13 -7.01
CA TYR A 87 -2.51 2.92 -5.56
C TYR A 87 -3.07 1.56 -5.13
N ASN A 88 -4.06 1.00 -5.84
CA ASN A 88 -4.62 -0.30 -5.49
C ASN A 88 -3.70 -1.44 -5.94
N THR A 89 -3.01 -1.29 -7.06
CA THR A 89 -2.09 -2.31 -7.58
C THR A 89 -0.96 -2.64 -6.59
N ILE A 90 -0.44 -1.65 -5.86
CA ILE A 90 0.59 -1.92 -4.86
C ILE A 90 0.03 -2.72 -3.68
N VAL A 91 -1.20 -2.43 -3.24
CA VAL A 91 -1.87 -3.20 -2.18
C VAL A 91 -2.06 -4.66 -2.60
N GLU A 92 -2.53 -4.90 -3.82
CA GLU A 92 -2.67 -6.27 -4.36
C GLU A 92 -1.32 -6.98 -4.56
N ALA A 93 -0.28 -6.24 -4.95
CA ALA A 93 1.07 -6.79 -5.08
C ALA A 93 1.65 -7.21 -3.72
N MET A 94 1.42 -6.42 -2.66
CA MET A 94 1.81 -6.78 -1.29
C MET A 94 1.01 -7.99 -0.79
N LYS A 95 -0.30 -8.02 -1.01
CA LYS A 95 -1.17 -9.15 -0.65
C LYS A 95 -0.75 -10.45 -1.31
N SER A 96 -0.32 -10.39 -2.56
CA SER A 96 0.19 -11.54 -3.32
C SER A 96 1.68 -11.82 -3.09
N LYS A 97 2.32 -11.13 -2.14
CA LYS A 97 3.75 -11.27 -1.79
C LYS A 97 4.72 -11.02 -2.96
N LYS A 98 4.31 -10.19 -3.93
CA LYS A 98 5.16 -9.73 -5.04
C LYS A 98 5.91 -8.45 -4.70
N VAL A 99 5.49 -7.74 -3.66
CA VAL A 99 6.12 -6.55 -3.11
C VAL A 99 6.27 -6.75 -1.61
N ASP A 100 7.49 -6.59 -1.11
CA ASP A 100 7.82 -6.78 0.31
C ASP A 100 7.59 -5.51 1.12
N VAL A 101 7.92 -4.35 0.55
CA VAL A 101 7.79 -3.04 1.22
C VAL A 101 7.07 -2.06 0.31
N GLY A 102 5.98 -1.47 0.82
CA GLY A 102 5.20 -0.45 0.13
C GLY A 102 5.28 0.91 0.82
N PHE A 103 5.55 1.99 0.07
CA PHE A 103 5.36 3.35 0.55
C PHE A 103 3.93 3.78 0.24
N LEU A 104 3.07 3.75 1.27
CA LEU A 104 1.64 3.94 1.15
C LEU A 104 1.20 5.22 1.88
N PRO A 105 0.25 5.99 1.34
CA PRO A 105 -0.45 7.01 2.10
C PRO A 105 -1.45 6.36 3.08
N PRO A 106 -1.92 7.07 4.13
CA PRO A 106 -2.76 6.48 5.18
C PRO A 106 -3.96 5.68 4.67
N THR A 107 -4.72 6.17 3.70
CA THR A 107 -5.89 5.44 3.16
C THR A 107 -5.49 4.10 2.51
N ALA A 108 -4.45 4.10 1.68
CA ALA A 108 -3.96 2.87 1.05
C ALA A 108 -3.35 1.91 2.08
N TYR A 109 -2.68 2.43 3.12
CA TYR A 109 -2.18 1.61 4.23
C TYR A 109 -3.33 0.97 5.01
N THR A 110 -4.37 1.72 5.38
CA THR A 110 -5.55 1.17 6.08
C THR A 110 -6.15 0.03 5.26
N LEU A 111 -6.33 0.22 3.96
CA LEU A 111 -6.83 -0.83 3.07
C LEU A 111 -5.92 -2.07 3.05
N ALA A 112 -4.59 -1.87 2.97
CA ALA A 112 -3.63 -2.97 2.98
C ALA A 112 -3.65 -3.73 4.31
N HIS A 113 -3.71 -3.01 5.43
CA HIS A 113 -3.78 -3.59 6.77
C HIS A 113 -5.08 -4.39 6.98
N ASP A 114 -6.23 -3.84 6.61
CA ASP A 114 -7.55 -4.51 6.73
C ASP A 114 -7.59 -5.80 5.89
N GLN A 115 -6.92 -5.81 4.75
CA GLN A 115 -6.76 -6.99 3.91
C GLN A 115 -5.64 -7.95 4.36
N LYS A 116 -4.96 -7.67 5.48
CA LYS A 116 -3.80 -8.43 5.98
C LYS A 116 -2.68 -8.53 4.93
N ALA A 117 -2.55 -7.51 4.10
CA ALA A 117 -1.53 -7.42 3.05
C ALA A 117 -0.24 -6.76 3.56
N ALA A 118 -0.33 -5.92 4.60
CA ALA A 118 0.82 -5.24 5.17
C ALA A 118 0.57 -4.82 6.63
N ASP A 119 1.66 -4.78 7.40
CA ASP A 119 1.74 -4.14 8.71
C ASP A 119 2.61 -2.89 8.64
N LEU A 120 2.44 -1.98 9.62
CA LEU A 120 3.24 -0.77 9.70
C LEU A 120 4.68 -1.10 10.12
N LEU A 121 5.64 -0.74 9.28
CA LEU A 121 7.06 -0.86 9.58
C LEU A 121 7.66 0.47 10.07
N LEU A 122 7.41 1.55 9.33
CA LEU A 122 7.96 2.88 9.58
C LEU A 122 6.96 3.95 9.16
N GLN A 123 7.01 5.10 9.84
CA GLN A 123 6.32 6.32 9.43
C GLN A 123 7.33 7.35 8.97
N ALA A 124 7.12 7.88 7.76
CA ALA A 124 8.02 8.86 7.18
C ALA A 124 7.88 10.22 7.88
N GLN A 125 8.98 10.82 8.26
CA GLN A 125 9.05 12.21 8.68
C GLN A 125 9.59 13.09 7.56
N ARG A 126 9.16 14.33 7.53
CA ARG A 126 9.60 15.36 6.58
C ARG A 126 9.72 16.71 7.25
N TYR A 127 10.40 17.64 6.64
CA TYR A 127 10.37 19.03 7.10
C TYR A 127 8.97 19.60 6.91
N GLY A 128 8.45 20.24 7.96
CA GLY A 128 7.19 20.95 7.90
C GLY A 128 7.27 22.17 6.98
N VAL A 129 6.12 22.77 6.70
CA VAL A 129 6.02 23.98 5.90
C VAL A 129 5.41 25.12 6.71
N ASN A 130 5.90 26.34 6.47
CA ASN A 130 5.34 27.57 7.00
C ASN A 130 4.03 27.91 6.28
N LYS A 131 3.32 28.93 6.78
CA LYS A 131 2.06 29.41 6.18
C LYS A 131 2.20 29.92 4.74
N ASP A 132 3.37 30.36 4.37
CA ASP A 132 3.72 30.83 3.01
C ASP A 132 4.17 29.70 2.06
N GLY A 133 4.12 28.45 2.53
CA GLY A 133 4.54 27.27 1.75
C GLY A 133 6.05 26.99 1.78
N SER A 134 6.86 27.84 2.41
CA SER A 134 8.30 27.60 2.55
C SER A 134 8.59 26.46 3.54
N PRO A 135 9.61 25.62 3.29
CA PRO A 135 10.00 24.59 4.24
C PRO A 135 10.55 25.21 5.53
N ASN A 136 10.25 24.59 6.67
CA ASN A 136 10.88 24.91 7.96
C ASN A 136 11.80 23.74 8.39
N LYS A 137 12.50 23.92 9.52
CA LYS A 137 13.45 22.90 10.04
C LYS A 137 12.82 21.92 11.02
N GLN A 138 11.52 22.01 11.27
CA GLN A 138 10.81 21.11 12.19
C GLN A 138 10.44 19.83 11.43
N LEU A 139 10.81 18.68 11.96
CA LEU A 139 10.34 17.40 11.45
C LEU A 139 8.90 17.17 11.90
N VAL A 140 8.05 16.78 10.96
CA VAL A 140 6.65 16.43 11.17
C VAL A 140 6.38 15.07 10.53
N ASP A 141 5.42 14.35 11.05
CA ASP A 141 4.98 13.04 10.58
C ASP A 141 3.58 13.08 9.95
N ASP A 142 3.06 14.28 9.78
CA ASP A 142 1.79 14.57 9.12
C ASP A 142 1.97 15.37 7.83
N TYR A 143 0.90 15.50 7.07
CA TYR A 143 0.75 16.43 5.95
C TYR A 143 -0.72 16.78 5.79
N LYS A 144 -0.99 17.91 5.13
CA LYS A 144 -2.35 18.42 4.92
C LYS A 144 -2.82 18.11 3.50
N SER A 145 -4.10 17.79 3.39
CA SER A 145 -4.82 17.82 2.11
C SER A 145 -5.29 19.22 1.83
N GLU A 146 -5.21 19.68 0.59
CA GLU A 146 -5.64 21.01 0.17
C GLU A 146 -6.47 20.92 -1.10
N ILE A 147 -7.53 21.74 -1.19
CA ILE A 147 -8.31 21.96 -2.41
C ILE A 147 -7.86 23.29 -2.99
N LEU A 148 -7.24 23.24 -4.17
CA LEU A 148 -6.72 24.43 -4.84
C LEU A 148 -7.71 24.96 -5.87
N VAL A 149 -7.79 26.28 -5.99
CA VAL A 149 -8.56 26.97 -7.00
C VAL A 149 -7.74 28.09 -7.62
N LYS A 150 -8.08 28.52 -8.83
CA LYS A 150 -7.42 29.67 -9.46
C LYS A 150 -7.61 30.92 -8.60
N LYS A 151 -6.55 31.73 -8.46
CA LYS A 151 -6.51 32.92 -7.64
C LYS A 151 -7.66 33.93 -7.98
N ASP A 152 -7.98 34.04 -9.24
CA ASP A 152 -8.99 34.95 -9.82
C ASP A 152 -10.36 34.30 -10.02
N SER A 153 -10.56 33.06 -9.51
CA SER A 153 -11.86 32.38 -9.60
C SER A 153 -12.90 32.98 -8.65
N ASP A 154 -14.17 32.78 -8.97
CA ASP A 154 -15.32 33.16 -8.10
C ASP A 154 -15.48 32.22 -6.90
N ILE A 155 -14.67 31.16 -6.79
CA ILE A 155 -14.72 30.20 -5.69
C ILE A 155 -13.95 30.78 -4.50
N LYS A 156 -14.67 31.12 -3.44
CA LYS A 156 -14.10 31.71 -2.22
C LYS A 156 -14.34 30.85 -0.98
N SER A 157 -15.21 29.85 -1.10
CA SER A 157 -15.53 28.92 -0.02
C SER A 157 -15.77 27.51 -0.58
N LEU A 158 -15.80 26.51 0.30
CA LEU A 158 -16.13 25.13 -0.09
C LEU A 158 -17.54 25.02 -0.69
N LYS A 159 -18.49 25.83 -0.25
CA LYS A 159 -19.88 25.84 -0.76
C LYS A 159 -19.96 26.22 -2.24
N ASP A 160 -19.05 27.08 -2.71
CA ASP A 160 -19.01 27.53 -4.11
C ASP A 160 -18.55 26.42 -5.08
N LEU A 161 -18.04 25.32 -4.54
CA LEU A 161 -17.63 24.16 -5.32
C LEU A 161 -18.80 23.29 -5.81
N LYS A 162 -20.01 23.47 -5.25
CA LYS A 162 -21.18 22.71 -5.70
C LYS A 162 -21.44 22.93 -7.19
N GLY A 163 -21.62 21.86 -7.93
CA GLY A 163 -21.80 21.87 -9.39
C GLY A 163 -20.53 22.10 -10.22
N LYS A 164 -19.40 22.40 -9.58
CA LYS A 164 -18.14 22.62 -10.27
C LYS A 164 -17.45 21.31 -10.65
N LYS A 165 -16.41 21.43 -11.48
CA LYS A 165 -15.51 20.34 -11.84
C LYS A 165 -14.37 20.27 -10.82
N ILE A 166 -14.04 19.07 -10.35
CA ILE A 166 -12.92 18.82 -9.45
C ILE A 166 -12.01 17.72 -10.02
N ALA A 167 -10.70 17.96 -10.01
CA ALA A 167 -9.71 16.92 -10.30
C ALA A 167 -9.41 16.17 -9.02
N LEU A 168 -9.60 14.86 -9.04
CA LEU A 168 -9.30 13.95 -7.94
C LEU A 168 -8.38 12.83 -8.43
N GLN A 169 -7.57 12.34 -7.54
CA GLN A 169 -6.64 11.24 -7.80
C GLN A 169 -7.30 9.88 -7.61
N ASP A 170 -6.47 8.85 -7.46
CA ASP A 170 -6.89 7.49 -7.12
C ASP A 170 -7.71 7.47 -5.82
N VAL A 171 -8.72 6.64 -5.75
CA VAL A 171 -9.67 6.54 -4.62
C VAL A 171 -9.00 6.23 -3.27
N THR A 172 -7.82 5.65 -3.30
CA THR A 172 -7.01 5.36 -2.11
C THR A 172 -5.90 6.40 -1.85
N SER A 173 -5.89 7.51 -2.60
CA SER A 173 -5.06 8.66 -2.29
C SER A 173 -5.68 9.47 -1.15
N THR A 174 -5.02 9.52 0.00
CA THR A 174 -5.52 10.24 1.18
C THR A 174 -5.74 11.72 0.90
N ALA A 175 -4.71 12.43 0.42
CA ALA A 175 -4.78 13.87 0.18
C ALA A 175 -5.47 14.24 -1.14
N GLY A 176 -5.45 13.34 -2.13
CA GLY A 176 -5.99 13.65 -3.46
C GLY A 176 -7.41 13.15 -3.70
N TYR A 177 -7.97 12.37 -2.76
CA TYR A 177 -9.33 11.84 -2.89
C TYR A 177 -10.07 11.79 -1.56
N THR A 178 -9.62 10.97 -0.60
CA THR A 178 -10.39 10.65 0.60
C THR A 178 -10.68 11.88 1.44
N PHE A 179 -9.66 12.65 1.77
CA PHE A 179 -9.81 13.84 2.62
C PHE A 179 -10.56 14.99 1.94
N PRO A 180 -10.29 15.34 0.67
CA PRO A 180 -11.11 16.33 -0.03
C PRO A 180 -12.60 15.98 -0.03
N LEU A 181 -12.96 14.72 -0.26
CA LEU A 181 -14.35 14.30 -0.26
C LEU A 181 -14.99 14.35 1.14
N ALA A 182 -14.25 13.93 2.16
CA ALA A 182 -14.70 14.02 3.55
C ALA A 182 -14.94 15.49 3.95
N THR A 183 -13.96 16.37 3.71
CA THR A 183 -14.07 17.80 4.00
C THR A 183 -15.25 18.45 3.29
N LEU A 184 -15.45 18.19 1.99
CA LEU A 184 -16.59 18.70 1.24
C LEU A 184 -17.92 18.28 1.84
N LYS A 185 -18.02 17.02 2.28
CA LYS A 185 -19.24 16.48 2.88
C LYS A 185 -19.49 17.05 4.28
N GLU A 186 -18.46 17.07 5.13
CA GLU A 186 -18.59 17.44 6.54
C GLU A 186 -18.73 18.95 6.74
N GLU A 187 -17.95 19.76 6.01
CA GLU A 187 -17.92 21.21 6.21
C GLU A 187 -18.84 21.98 5.28
N ALA A 188 -19.18 21.45 4.10
CA ALA A 188 -20.02 22.13 3.12
C ALA A 188 -21.32 21.40 2.78
N GLY A 189 -21.53 20.17 3.26
CA GLY A 189 -22.70 19.35 2.94
C GLY A 189 -22.70 18.87 1.47
N ILE A 190 -21.57 18.93 0.77
CA ILE A 190 -21.45 18.57 -0.64
C ILE A 190 -21.06 17.09 -0.76
N ASN A 191 -21.91 16.30 -1.39
CA ASN A 191 -21.53 14.97 -1.83
C ASN A 191 -20.88 15.07 -3.22
N ALA A 192 -19.55 15.09 -3.26
CA ALA A 192 -18.82 15.35 -4.50
C ALA A 192 -19.19 14.38 -5.63
N THR A 193 -19.49 13.10 -5.33
CA THR A 193 -19.88 12.12 -6.36
C THR A 193 -21.26 12.37 -6.98
N LYS A 194 -22.12 13.16 -6.30
CA LYS A 194 -23.47 13.52 -6.76
C LYS A 194 -23.56 14.97 -7.20
N ASP A 195 -22.87 15.85 -6.47
CA ASP A 195 -23.04 17.31 -6.57
C ASP A 195 -21.96 17.98 -7.44
N MET A 196 -20.93 17.24 -7.91
CA MET A 196 -19.81 17.80 -8.67
C MET A 196 -19.50 16.96 -9.90
N LYS A 197 -18.67 17.50 -10.81
CA LYS A 197 -18.13 16.76 -11.97
C LYS A 197 -16.71 16.33 -11.63
N ILE A 198 -16.51 15.04 -11.33
CA ILE A 198 -15.20 14.48 -11.01
C ILE A 198 -14.42 14.18 -12.28
N VAL A 199 -13.18 14.62 -12.32
CA VAL A 199 -12.16 14.24 -13.32
C VAL A 199 -11.06 13.49 -12.60
N ASN A 200 -10.86 12.22 -12.93
CA ASN A 200 -9.79 11.43 -12.35
C ASN A 200 -8.46 11.71 -13.05
N VAL A 201 -7.43 11.96 -12.27
CA VAL A 201 -6.06 12.25 -12.74
C VAL A 201 -5.06 11.34 -12.02
N LYS A 202 -3.89 11.16 -12.63
CA LYS A 202 -2.80 10.39 -12.03
C LYS A 202 -1.77 11.34 -11.43
N GLY A 203 -1.58 11.23 -10.11
CA GLY A 203 -0.60 12.05 -9.39
C GLY A 203 -1.09 13.46 -9.04
N HIS A 204 -0.42 14.07 -8.08
CA HIS A 204 -0.75 15.42 -7.61
C HIS A 204 -0.41 16.50 -8.66
N ASP A 205 0.63 16.28 -9.44
CA ASP A 205 1.08 17.18 -10.51
C ASP A 205 0.07 17.33 -11.65
N GLN A 206 -0.78 16.35 -11.89
CA GLN A 206 -1.85 16.41 -12.88
C GLN A 206 -3.16 17.01 -12.33
N ALA A 207 -3.27 17.17 -11.03
CA ALA A 207 -4.45 17.78 -10.39
C ALA A 207 -4.35 19.31 -10.34
N ILE A 208 -3.17 19.88 -10.52
CA ILE A 208 -2.85 21.31 -10.50
C ILE A 208 -2.86 21.86 -11.92
#